data_77d7f1f4f299e0a85d9597e51a4e26bb
#
_entry.id   77d7f1f4f299e0a85d9597e51a4e26bb
#
_cell.length_a   1.000
_cell.length_b   1.000
_cell.length_c   1.000
_cell.angle_alpha   90.00
_cell.angle_beta   90.00
_cell.angle_gamma   90.00
#
_symmetry.space_group_name_H-M   'P 1'
#
loop_
_entity.id
_entity.type
_entity.pdbx_description
1 polymer ?
#
loop_
_entity_poly.entity_id
_entity_poly.type
_entity_poly.pdbx_seq_one_letter_code
_entity_poly.pdbx_strand_id
1 'polypeptide(L)'
;GYTERSDGWLDESIALDAYAGQEIMVRFMVITDDALNSPGMALDDIRIDAIGYAADAENDDGGWDIQGWIRTDNRVPARMWVQVLQERPGGVDVQRILSDGNDTLKALIFDDTLTVTLALSLTVPLSTENVAYSVTILPE
;
A
#
# COMPACT_ATOMS: atom_id res chain seq x y z
N GLY A 1 -12.10 -7.11 -21.39
CA GLY A 1 -11.14 -6.93 -20.30
C GLY A 1 -10.48 -5.57 -20.38
N TYR A 2 -10.01 -5.08 -19.28
CA TYR A 2 -9.29 -3.82 -19.18
C TYR A 2 -7.82 -4.08 -19.44
N THR A 3 -7.18 -3.22 -20.21
CA THR A 3 -5.75 -3.21 -20.47
C THR A 3 -5.29 -1.75 -20.41
N GLU A 4 -4.02 -1.53 -20.20
CA GLU A 4 -3.42 -0.21 -20.10
C GLU A 4 -3.78 0.54 -18.80
N ARG A 5 -3.45 1.81 -18.74
CA ARG A 5 -3.62 2.67 -17.57
C ARG A 5 -4.77 3.64 -17.79
N SER A 6 -5.64 3.78 -16.81
CA SER A 6 -6.64 4.84 -16.77
C SER A 6 -6.04 6.11 -16.14
N ASP A 7 -6.53 7.27 -16.53
CA ASP A 7 -6.18 8.57 -15.94
C ASP A 7 -7.05 8.90 -14.70
N GLY A 8 -7.47 7.88 -13.95
CA GLY A 8 -8.30 8.00 -12.76
C GLY A 8 -9.38 6.93 -12.71
N TRP A 9 -10.37 7.14 -11.87
CA TRP A 9 -11.51 6.26 -11.72
C TRP A 9 -12.40 6.29 -12.97
N LEU A 10 -12.85 5.12 -13.39
CA LEU A 10 -13.80 4.94 -14.47
C LEU A 10 -15.10 4.33 -13.93
N ASP A 11 -16.22 4.96 -14.26
CA ASP A 11 -17.53 4.37 -13.97
C ASP A 11 -17.86 3.32 -15.04
N GLU A 12 -18.06 2.09 -14.61
CA GLU A 12 -18.36 0.97 -15.49
C GLU A 12 -19.73 0.38 -15.19
N SER A 13 -20.44 -0.01 -16.21
CA SER A 13 -21.74 -0.66 -16.10
C SER A 13 -21.80 -1.91 -16.97
N ILE A 14 -22.20 -3.02 -16.35
CA ILE A 14 -22.30 -4.32 -17.02
C ILE A 14 -23.76 -4.79 -16.95
N ALA A 15 -24.38 -5.00 -18.11
CA ALA A 15 -25.74 -5.52 -18.18
C ALA A 15 -25.78 -6.99 -17.74
N LEU A 16 -26.64 -7.29 -16.75
CA LEU A 16 -26.85 -8.63 -16.22
C LEU A 16 -28.20 -9.22 -16.61
N ASP A 17 -28.95 -8.56 -17.52
CA ASP A 17 -30.31 -8.98 -17.94
C ASP A 17 -30.37 -10.41 -18.45
N ALA A 18 -29.32 -10.86 -19.13
CA ALA A 18 -29.22 -12.22 -19.66
C ALA A 18 -29.22 -13.32 -18.56
N TYR A 19 -28.95 -12.91 -17.33
CA TYR A 19 -28.87 -13.81 -16.18
C TYR A 19 -30.05 -13.66 -15.21
N ALA A 20 -31.07 -12.89 -15.60
CA ALA A 20 -32.23 -12.67 -14.75
C ALA A 20 -32.87 -14.00 -14.31
N GLY A 21 -33.10 -14.14 -12.99
CA GLY A 21 -33.63 -15.36 -12.38
C GLY A 21 -32.64 -16.51 -12.25
N GLN A 22 -31.38 -16.31 -12.53
CA GLN A 22 -30.31 -17.29 -12.36
C GLN A 22 -29.44 -16.94 -11.15
N GLU A 23 -28.89 -17.96 -10.52
CA GLU A 23 -27.79 -17.78 -9.56
C GLU A 23 -26.49 -17.67 -10.35
N ILE A 24 -25.77 -16.59 -10.14
CA ILE A 24 -24.51 -16.32 -10.81
C ILE A 24 -23.41 -15.96 -9.80
N MET A 25 -22.18 -16.17 -10.19
CA MET A 25 -21.00 -15.70 -9.47
C MET A 25 -20.35 -14.58 -10.28
N VAL A 26 -20.11 -13.46 -9.64
CA VAL A 26 -19.32 -12.36 -10.22
C VAL A 26 -17.89 -12.45 -9.70
N ARG A 27 -16.92 -12.31 -10.57
CA ARG A 27 -15.51 -12.34 -10.20
C ARG A 27 -14.71 -11.26 -10.94
N PHE A 28 -13.95 -10.51 -10.19
CA PHE A 28 -12.92 -9.63 -10.72
C PHE A 28 -11.56 -10.34 -10.63
N MET A 29 -10.78 -10.31 -11.69
CA MET A 29 -9.51 -10.99 -11.76
C MET A 29 -8.47 -10.14 -12.46
N VAL A 30 -7.32 -9.95 -11.82
CA VAL A 30 -6.15 -9.29 -12.41
C VAL A 30 -5.18 -10.38 -12.85
N ILE A 31 -4.72 -10.28 -14.10
CA ILE A 31 -3.68 -11.16 -14.65
C ILE A 31 -2.51 -10.27 -15.00
N THR A 32 -1.36 -10.55 -14.40
CA THR A 32 -0.11 -9.83 -14.66
C THR A 32 0.88 -10.76 -15.34
N ASP A 33 1.83 -10.20 -16.06
CA ASP A 33 3.00 -10.93 -16.51
C ASP A 33 4.07 -10.98 -15.38
N ASP A 34 5.18 -11.63 -15.64
CA ASP A 34 6.28 -11.81 -14.71
C ASP A 34 7.39 -10.74 -14.85
N ALA A 35 7.26 -9.83 -15.79
CA ALA A 35 8.33 -8.92 -16.19
C ALA A 35 8.07 -7.46 -15.84
N LEU A 36 6.83 -6.98 -15.89
CA LEU A 36 6.47 -5.58 -15.67
C LEU A 36 5.51 -5.43 -14.49
N ASN A 37 5.92 -4.64 -13.53
CA ASN A 37 5.08 -4.25 -12.40
C ASN A 37 4.37 -2.93 -12.72
N SER A 38 3.06 -2.94 -12.58
CA SER A 38 2.19 -1.77 -12.66
C SER A 38 1.48 -1.57 -11.32
N PRO A 39 0.88 -0.40 -11.06
CA PRO A 39 0.18 -0.14 -9.80
C PRO A 39 -0.94 -1.13 -9.48
N GLY A 40 -1.46 -1.82 -10.49
CA GLY A 40 -2.54 -2.78 -10.34
C GLY A 40 -3.90 -2.20 -10.69
N MET A 41 -4.95 -2.85 -10.21
CA MET A 41 -6.35 -2.47 -10.42
C MET A 41 -6.98 -2.17 -9.07
N ALA A 42 -7.74 -1.08 -9.00
CA ALA A 42 -8.58 -0.75 -7.86
C ALA A 42 -10.05 -0.92 -8.24
N LEU A 43 -10.86 -1.35 -7.29
CA LEU A 43 -12.32 -1.48 -7.41
C LEU A 43 -12.96 -0.78 -6.22
N ASP A 44 -14.02 -0.06 -6.48
CA ASP A 44 -14.80 0.63 -5.46
C ASP A 44 -16.26 0.75 -5.88
N ASP A 45 -17.15 1.10 -4.95
CA ASP A 45 -18.56 1.39 -5.20
C ASP A 45 -19.30 0.32 -6.03
N ILE A 46 -19.07 -0.95 -5.73
CA ILE A 46 -19.73 -2.06 -6.47
C ILE A 46 -21.20 -2.14 -6.10
N ARG A 47 -22.09 -2.01 -7.11
CA ARG A 47 -23.54 -2.01 -6.91
C ARG A 47 -24.23 -2.99 -7.85
N ILE A 48 -25.30 -3.62 -7.35
CA ILE A 48 -26.23 -4.43 -8.15
C ILE A 48 -27.66 -4.04 -7.74
N ASP A 49 -28.20 -3.04 -8.40
CA ASP A 49 -29.46 -2.40 -8.00
C ASP A 49 -30.63 -3.38 -7.97
N ALA A 50 -30.66 -4.34 -8.89
CA ALA A 50 -31.74 -5.33 -8.98
C ALA A 50 -31.95 -6.16 -7.71
N ILE A 51 -30.92 -6.29 -6.88
CA ILE A 51 -30.98 -7.03 -5.61
C ILE A 51 -30.69 -6.12 -4.41
N GLY A 52 -30.56 -4.83 -4.60
CA GLY A 52 -30.24 -3.87 -3.56
C GLY A 52 -28.85 -4.06 -2.94
N TYR A 53 -27.89 -4.61 -3.68
CA TYR A 53 -26.52 -4.81 -3.22
C TYR A 53 -25.70 -3.55 -3.46
N ALA A 54 -24.93 -3.14 -2.44
CA ALA A 54 -23.93 -2.09 -2.53
C ALA A 54 -22.74 -2.40 -1.60
N ALA A 55 -21.53 -2.23 -2.07
CA ALA A 55 -20.29 -2.36 -1.32
C ALA A 55 -19.32 -1.26 -1.73
N ASP A 56 -18.89 -0.47 -0.77
CA ASP A 56 -17.98 0.66 -0.91
C ASP A 56 -16.59 0.39 -0.32
N ALA A 57 -16.36 -0.83 0.16
CA ALA A 57 -15.12 -1.28 0.81
C ALA A 57 -14.65 -0.46 2.04
N GLU A 58 -15.38 0.56 2.47
CA GLU A 58 -14.96 1.43 3.59
C GLU A 58 -15.00 0.71 4.94
N ASN A 59 -16.04 -0.09 5.19
CA ASN A 59 -16.27 -0.69 6.49
C ASN A 59 -15.98 -2.20 6.53
N ASP A 60 -16.29 -2.91 5.46
CA ASP A 60 -16.13 -4.37 5.37
C ASP A 60 -15.84 -4.81 3.93
N ASP A 61 -15.75 -6.10 3.72
CA ASP A 61 -15.45 -6.70 2.42
C ASP A 61 -16.69 -6.83 1.52
N GLY A 62 -17.86 -6.33 1.95
CA GLY A 62 -19.10 -6.41 1.18
C GLY A 62 -19.56 -7.83 0.87
N GLY A 63 -19.04 -8.84 1.57
CA GLY A 63 -19.33 -10.26 1.32
C GLY A 63 -18.51 -10.88 0.17
N TRP A 64 -17.48 -10.17 -0.33
CA TRP A 64 -16.57 -10.71 -1.33
C TRP A 64 -15.55 -11.69 -0.73
N ASP A 65 -15.27 -12.77 -1.45
CA ASP A 65 -14.15 -13.65 -1.17
C ASP A 65 -12.88 -13.03 -1.79
N ILE A 66 -12.01 -12.50 -0.95
CA ILE A 66 -10.84 -11.74 -1.35
C ILE A 66 -9.63 -12.66 -1.44
N GLN A 67 -9.15 -12.91 -2.67
CA GLN A 67 -7.96 -13.71 -2.94
C GLN A 67 -6.94 -12.87 -3.72
N GLY A 68 -5.87 -12.43 -3.04
CA GLY A 68 -4.84 -11.60 -3.64
C GLY A 68 -5.22 -10.12 -3.80
N TRP A 69 -6.41 -9.74 -3.40
CA TRP A 69 -6.84 -8.35 -3.28
C TRP A 69 -6.62 -7.87 -1.86
N ILE A 70 -6.52 -6.58 -1.68
CA ILE A 70 -6.34 -5.96 -0.37
C ILE A 70 -7.35 -4.84 -0.25
N ARG A 71 -8.15 -4.87 0.82
CA ARG A 71 -9.01 -3.76 1.18
C ARG A 71 -8.17 -2.63 1.76
N THR A 72 -8.41 -1.41 1.32
CA THR A 72 -7.70 -0.21 1.77
C THR A 72 -8.67 0.96 1.94
N ASP A 73 -8.36 1.86 2.82
CA ASP A 73 -9.10 3.08 3.12
C ASP A 73 -8.61 4.27 2.28
N ASN A 74 -8.31 4.08 1.01
CA ASN A 74 -7.69 5.06 0.12
C ASN A 74 -6.28 5.51 0.55
N ARG A 75 -5.66 4.76 1.46
CA ARG A 75 -4.28 4.97 1.90
C ARG A 75 -3.45 3.72 1.62
N VAL A 76 -2.40 3.91 0.89
CA VAL A 76 -1.43 2.83 0.68
C VAL A 76 -0.47 2.82 1.87
N PRO A 77 -0.40 1.71 2.63
CA PRO A 77 0.51 1.65 3.76
C PRO A 77 1.96 1.79 3.30
N ALA A 78 2.64 2.75 3.87
CA ALA A 78 4.06 2.96 3.66
C ALA A 78 4.80 2.73 4.98
N ARG A 79 5.92 2.02 4.93
CA ARG A 79 6.80 1.80 6.07
C ARG A 79 8.19 2.29 5.74
N MET A 80 8.84 2.88 6.71
CA MET A 80 10.20 3.38 6.53
C MET A 80 11.15 2.69 7.49
N TRP A 81 12.17 2.02 6.95
CA TRP A 81 13.31 1.60 7.73
C TRP A 81 14.25 2.78 7.90
N VAL A 82 14.50 3.11 9.15
CA VAL A 82 15.52 4.08 9.54
C VAL A 82 16.69 3.30 10.12
N GLN A 83 17.85 3.42 9.49
CA GLN A 83 19.08 2.84 9.99
C GLN A 83 19.99 3.97 10.46
N VAL A 84 20.39 3.91 11.71
CA VAL A 84 21.36 4.84 12.29
C VAL A 84 22.69 4.08 12.37
N LEU A 85 23.61 4.45 11.50
CA LEU A 85 24.94 3.89 11.46
C LEU A 85 25.89 4.82 12.23
N GLN A 86 26.59 4.29 13.21
CA GLN A 86 27.54 5.02 14.03
C GLN A 86 28.94 4.45 13.83
N GLU A 87 29.81 5.24 13.24
CA GLU A 87 31.23 4.92 13.13
C GLU A 87 31.92 5.22 14.46
N ARG A 88 32.63 4.24 14.99
CA ARG A 88 33.35 4.31 16.25
C ARG A 88 34.77 3.75 16.10
N PRO A 89 35.70 4.02 17.02
CA PRO A 89 37.08 3.49 16.93
C PRO A 89 37.16 1.95 16.81
N GLY A 90 36.12 1.22 17.31
CA GLY A 90 36.08 -0.23 17.30
C GLY A 90 35.25 -0.86 16.16
N GLY A 91 34.65 -0.06 15.29
CA GLY A 91 33.78 -0.55 14.21
C GLY A 91 32.55 0.31 13.96
N VAL A 92 31.55 -0.29 13.35
CA VAL A 92 30.29 0.37 13.04
C VAL A 92 29.14 -0.30 13.79
N ASP A 93 28.42 0.50 14.58
CA ASP A 93 27.14 0.07 15.17
C ASP A 93 26.00 0.47 14.28
N VAL A 94 24.99 -0.41 14.15
CA VAL A 94 23.79 -0.18 13.33
C VAL A 94 22.54 -0.42 14.14
N GLN A 95 21.78 0.64 14.36
CA GLN A 95 20.44 0.55 14.93
C GLN A 95 19.43 0.59 13.77
N ARG A 96 18.48 -0.33 13.75
CA ARG A 96 17.40 -0.39 12.73
C ARG A 96 16.05 -0.22 13.41
N ILE A 97 15.29 0.75 12.93
CA ILE A 97 13.99 1.11 13.46
C ILE A 97 13.00 1.11 12.29
N LEU A 98 11.88 0.42 12.48
CA LEU A 98 10.78 0.46 11.53
C LEU A 98 9.77 1.50 11.98
N SER A 99 9.44 2.44 11.10
CA SER A 99 8.43 3.47 11.31
C SER A 99 7.23 3.23 10.41
N ASP A 100 6.05 3.44 10.95
CA ASP A 100 4.78 3.39 10.20
C ASP A 100 4.34 4.76 9.67
N GLY A 101 5.16 5.81 9.85
CA GLY A 101 4.88 7.15 9.33
C GLY A 101 5.22 8.29 10.30
N ASN A 102 4.28 8.92 10.95
CA ASN A 102 4.47 10.15 11.73
C ASN A 102 5.04 9.94 13.14
N ASP A 103 6.06 9.12 13.27
CA ASP A 103 6.64 8.77 14.55
C ASP A 103 7.82 9.68 14.93
N THR A 104 7.99 9.89 16.23
CA THR A 104 9.26 10.36 16.78
C THR A 104 10.09 9.16 17.17
N LEU A 105 11.16 8.91 16.43
CA LEU A 105 12.08 7.81 16.69
C LEU A 105 13.25 8.30 17.55
N LYS A 106 13.64 7.50 18.52
CA LYS A 106 14.81 7.77 19.35
C LYS A 106 15.92 6.78 19.02
N ALA A 107 17.10 7.28 18.77
CA ALA A 107 18.29 6.48 18.61
C ALA A 107 19.31 6.81 19.71
N LEU A 108 19.94 5.78 20.24
CA LEU A 108 21.03 5.96 21.18
C LEU A 108 22.30 6.29 20.40
N ILE A 109 22.90 7.43 20.70
CA ILE A 109 24.20 7.82 20.17
C ILE A 109 25.25 7.62 21.25
N PHE A 110 26.32 6.91 20.95
CA PHE A 110 27.40 6.64 21.89
C PHE A 110 28.37 7.81 21.96
N ASP A 111 28.95 8.05 23.13
CA ASP A 111 29.84 9.19 23.38
C ASP A 111 31.12 9.18 22.53
N ASP A 112 31.57 7.99 22.09
CA ASP A 112 32.76 7.80 21.24
C ASP A 112 32.43 7.74 19.74
N THR A 113 31.21 8.12 19.33
CA THR A 113 30.78 8.14 17.94
C THR A 113 31.53 9.26 17.18
N LEU A 114 32.18 8.88 16.09
CA LEU A 114 32.89 9.80 15.20
C LEU A 114 32.00 10.38 14.12
N THR A 115 31.13 9.53 13.55
CA THR A 115 30.22 9.89 12.48
C THR A 115 28.89 9.18 12.66
N VAL A 116 27.80 9.89 12.38
CA VAL A 116 26.47 9.31 12.31
C VAL A 116 25.94 9.44 10.88
N THR A 117 25.57 8.32 10.29
CA THR A 117 24.89 8.27 8.99
C THR A 117 23.49 7.76 9.16
N LEU A 118 22.52 8.46 8.61
CA LEU A 118 21.13 8.01 8.50
C LEU A 118 20.90 7.42 7.11
N ALA A 119 20.51 6.15 7.07
CA ALA A 119 20.04 5.51 5.84
C ALA A 119 18.54 5.25 5.96
N LEU A 120 17.79 5.79 5.01
CA LEU A 120 16.34 5.71 4.97
C LEU A 120 15.92 4.83 3.79
N SER A 121 15.07 3.87 4.06
CA SER A 121 14.52 2.98 3.04
C SER A 121 13.01 2.90 3.19
N LEU A 122 12.30 3.46 2.24
CA LEU A 122 10.85 3.39 2.18
C LEU A 122 10.42 2.08 1.53
N THR A 123 9.45 1.42 2.13
CA THR A 123 8.80 0.23 1.59
C THR A 123 7.32 0.51 1.43
N VAL A 124 6.85 0.45 0.20
CA VAL A 124 5.44 0.61 -0.15
C VAL A 124 5.02 -0.67 -0.88
N PRO A 125 4.54 -1.68 -0.15
CA PRO A 125 4.36 -3.02 -0.71
C PRO A 125 3.23 -3.11 -1.75
N LEU A 126 2.34 -2.13 -1.79
CA LEU A 126 1.12 -2.16 -2.60
C LEU A 126 1.11 -1.10 -3.70
N SER A 127 2.20 -0.38 -3.92
CA SER A 127 2.27 0.67 -4.92
C SER A 127 3.68 0.81 -5.48
N THR A 128 3.78 1.21 -6.73
CA THR A 128 5.02 1.63 -7.39
C THR A 128 5.18 3.15 -7.41
N GLU A 129 4.24 3.88 -6.82
CA GLU A 129 4.26 5.34 -6.78
C GLU A 129 5.35 5.85 -5.81
N ASN A 130 5.92 6.99 -6.15
CA ASN A 130 6.89 7.66 -5.29
C ASN A 130 6.18 8.31 -4.11
N VAL A 131 6.70 8.06 -2.92
CA VAL A 131 6.19 8.66 -1.68
C VAL A 131 7.18 9.71 -1.20
N ALA A 132 6.71 10.93 -1.01
CA ALA A 132 7.50 12.00 -0.41
C ALA A 132 7.59 11.80 1.11
N TYR A 133 8.77 12.04 1.66
CA TYR A 133 8.97 12.01 3.11
C TYR A 133 9.85 13.20 3.56
N SER A 134 9.76 13.53 4.83
CA SER A 134 10.64 14.48 5.47
C SER A 134 11.18 13.92 6.79
N VAL A 135 12.40 14.27 7.14
CA VAL A 135 13.03 13.90 8.40
C VAL A 135 13.55 15.14 9.07
N THR A 136 13.23 15.32 10.33
CA THR A 136 13.78 16.37 11.17
C THR A 136 14.55 15.75 12.33
N ILE A 137 15.80 16.14 12.50
CA ILE A 137 16.61 15.72 13.63
C ILE A 137 16.45 16.76 14.73
N LEU A 138 15.99 16.30 15.88
CA LEU A 138 15.82 17.13 17.08
C LEU A 138 16.92 16.77 18.09
N PRO A 139 17.71 17.72 18.57
CA PRO A 139 18.58 17.50 19.73
C PRO A 139 17.72 17.34 20.99
N GLU A 140 18.16 16.52 21.93
CA GLU A 140 17.59 16.49 23.28
C GLU A 140 18.06 17.67 24.12
#